data_2a9c96994d2b72a5cd2ed88fab8e8c1c
#
_entry.id   2a9c96994d2b72a5cd2ed88fab8e8c1c
#
_cell.length_a   1.000
_cell.length_b   1.000
_cell.length_c   1.000
_cell.angle_alpha   90.00
_cell.angle_beta   90.00
_cell.angle_gamma   90.00
#
_symmetry.space_group_name_H-M   'P 1'
#
loop_
_entity.id
_entity.type
_entity.pdbx_description
1 polymer ?
#
loop_
_entity_poly.entity_id
_entity_poly.type
_entity_poly.pdbx_seq_one_letter_code
_entity_poly.pdbx_strand_id
1 'polypeptide(L)' 'MSARAAYLREEAEKCRWHAGKIEDAETKAELLRLAAEYIERAAERERARLLRESQA' A
#
# COMPACT_ATOMS: atom_id res chain seq x y z
N MET A 1 -3.94 -15.01 -1.92
CA MET A 1 -3.71 -13.58 -1.62
C MET A 1 -4.93 -12.97 -0.96
N SER A 2 -4.73 -12.14 0.03
CA SER A 2 -5.82 -11.49 0.75
C SER A 2 -6.46 -10.39 -0.12
N ALA A 3 -7.80 -10.34 -0.15
CA ALA A 3 -8.52 -9.27 -0.86
C ALA A 3 -8.18 -7.90 -0.28
N ARG A 4 -7.95 -7.82 1.03
CA ARG A 4 -7.56 -6.58 1.70
C ARG A 4 -6.18 -6.11 1.26
N ALA A 5 -5.23 -7.04 1.15
CA ALA A 5 -3.89 -6.71 0.68
C ALA A 5 -3.91 -6.24 -0.77
N ALA A 6 -4.72 -6.88 -1.63
CA ALA A 6 -4.87 -6.46 -3.01
C ALA A 6 -5.44 -5.04 -3.10
N TYR A 7 -6.46 -4.74 -2.29
CA TYR A 7 -7.05 -3.42 -2.22
C TYR A 7 -6.00 -2.37 -1.83
N LEU A 8 -5.20 -2.66 -0.80
CA LEU A 8 -4.17 -1.73 -0.33
C LEU A 8 -3.12 -1.45 -1.39
N ARG A 9 -2.74 -2.47 -2.16
CA ARG A 9 -1.80 -2.30 -3.26
C ARG A 9 -2.36 -1.45 -4.38
N GLU A 10 -3.65 -1.62 -4.69
CA GLU A 10 -4.33 -0.79 -5.68
C GLU A 10 -4.37 0.67 -5.25
N GLU A 11 -4.65 0.92 -3.96
CA GLU A 11 -4.66 2.27 -3.42
C GLU A 11 -3.25 2.89 -3.50
N ALA A 12 -2.21 2.11 -3.25
CA ALA A 12 -0.83 2.58 -3.39
C ALA A 12 -0.53 3.00 -4.83
N GLU A 13 -0.98 2.20 -5.80
CA GLU A 13 -0.78 2.53 -7.22
C GLU A 13 -1.50 3.82 -7.61
N LYS A 14 -2.72 4.01 -7.12
CA LYS A 14 -3.47 5.25 -7.35
C LYS A 14 -2.73 6.45 -6.79
N CYS A 15 -2.18 6.33 -5.59
CA CYS A 15 -1.41 7.41 -4.98
C CYS A 15 -0.18 7.76 -5.82
N ARG A 16 0.51 6.75 -6.34
CA ARG A 16 1.68 6.97 -7.20
C ARG A 16 1.30 7.65 -8.50
N TRP A 17 0.18 7.23 -9.09
CA TRP A 17 -0.31 7.82 -10.33
C TRP A 17 -0.60 9.30 -10.13
N HIS A 18 -1.33 9.64 -9.05
CA HIS A 18 -1.64 11.02 -8.72
C HIS A 18 -0.38 11.83 -8.43
N ALA A 19 0.57 11.25 -7.72
CA ALA A 19 1.84 11.91 -7.42
C ALA A 19 2.58 12.31 -8.70
N GLY A 20 2.50 11.46 -9.73
CA GLY A 20 3.14 11.75 -11.01
C GLY A 20 2.51 12.93 -11.75
N LYS A 21 1.28 13.31 -11.41
CA LYS A 21 0.57 14.42 -12.04
C LYS A 21 0.70 15.73 -11.29
N ILE A 22 1.20 15.70 -10.08
CA ILE A 22 1.29 16.87 -9.20
C ILE A 22 2.65 17.54 -9.34
N GLU A 23 2.65 18.86 -9.53
CA GLU A 23 3.87 19.64 -9.64
C GLU A 23 4.41 20.09 -8.28
N ASP A 24 3.54 20.24 -7.29
CA ASP A 24 3.92 20.65 -5.96
C ASP A 24 4.71 19.54 -5.26
N ALA A 25 5.98 19.83 -4.95
CA ALA A 25 6.90 18.85 -4.37
C ALA A 25 6.44 18.32 -3.01
N GLU A 26 5.86 19.19 -2.19
CA GLU A 26 5.40 18.80 -0.86
C GLU A 26 4.22 17.84 -0.92
N THR A 27 3.22 18.16 -1.75
CA THR A 27 2.05 17.31 -1.92
C THR A 27 2.45 15.98 -2.57
N LYS A 28 3.35 16.02 -3.54
CA LYS A 28 3.87 14.83 -4.18
C LYS A 28 4.55 13.91 -3.17
N ALA A 29 5.37 14.47 -2.29
CA ALA A 29 6.04 13.69 -1.25
C ALA A 29 5.05 13.06 -0.29
N GLU A 30 3.99 13.75 0.07
CA GLU A 30 2.94 13.21 0.94
C GLU A 30 2.21 12.04 0.29
N LEU A 31 1.89 12.14 -1.00
CA LEU A 31 1.24 11.07 -1.74
C LEU A 31 2.15 9.83 -1.84
N LEU A 32 3.43 10.02 -2.06
CA LEU A 32 4.37 8.92 -2.14
C LEU A 32 4.54 8.24 -0.78
N ARG A 33 4.51 9.02 0.30
CA ARG A 33 4.56 8.47 1.66
C ARG A 33 3.32 7.63 1.95
N LEU A 34 2.15 8.12 1.54
CA LEU A 34 0.90 7.39 1.72
C LEU A 34 0.93 6.08 0.94
N ALA A 35 1.45 6.09 -0.28
CA ALA A 35 1.62 4.87 -1.07
C ALA A 35 2.48 3.85 -0.35
N ALA A 36 3.59 4.30 0.26
CA ALA A 36 4.47 3.42 1.02
C ALA A 36 3.76 2.83 2.23
N GLU A 37 2.95 3.61 2.92
CA GLU A 37 2.16 3.12 4.06
C GLU A 37 1.16 2.05 3.65
N TYR A 38 0.49 2.24 2.53
CA TYR A 38 -0.44 1.23 2.03
C TYR A 38 0.28 -0.08 1.69
N ILE A 39 1.46 0.00 1.11
CA ILE A 39 2.26 -1.18 0.79
C ILE A 39 2.71 -1.90 2.06
N GLU A 40 3.12 -1.17 3.09
CA GLU A 40 3.47 -1.76 4.38
C GLU A 40 2.31 -2.49 5.02
N ARG A 41 1.13 -1.89 4.99
CA ARG A 41 -0.08 -2.51 5.53
C ARG A 41 -0.43 -3.79 4.78
N ALA A 42 -0.27 -3.76 3.46
CA ALA A 42 -0.50 -4.95 2.64
C ALA A 42 0.45 -6.08 3.04
N ALA A 43 1.74 -5.76 3.22
CA ALA A 43 2.74 -6.74 3.62
C ALA A 43 2.44 -7.32 5.01
N GLU A 44 2.02 -6.47 5.95
CA GLU A 44 1.65 -6.93 7.29
C GLU A 44 0.48 -7.89 7.27
N ARG A 45 -0.53 -7.60 6.46
CA ARG A 45 -1.70 -8.47 6.35
C ARG A 45 -1.34 -9.83 5.73
N GLU A 46 -0.45 -9.82 4.75
CA GLU A 46 0.01 -11.07 4.14
C GLU A 46 0.80 -11.90 5.16
N ARG A 47 1.67 -11.26 5.95
CA ARG A 47 2.43 -11.96 6.99
C ARG A 47 1.50 -12.55 8.04
N ALA A 48 0.50 -11.79 8.49
CA ALA A 48 -0.45 -12.27 9.49
C ALA A 48 -1.23 -13.46 8.97
N ARG A 49 -1.64 -13.42 7.71
CA ARG A 49 -2.34 -14.52 7.06
C ARG A 49 -1.48 -15.78 7.00
N LEU A 50 -0.22 -15.64 6.58
CA LEU A 50 0.71 -16.76 6.49
C LEU A 50 1.00 -17.39 7.86
N LEU A 51 1.11 -16.55 8.89
CA LEU A 51 1.32 -17.05 10.25
C LEU A 51 0.12 -17.85 10.74
N ARG A 52 -1.09 -17.39 10.45
CA ARG A 52 -2.31 -18.12 10.82
C ARG A 52 -2.41 -19.47 10.11
N GLU A 53 -2.09 -19.49 8.81
CA GLU A 53 -2.09 -20.73 8.03
C GLU A 53 -1.04 -21.71 8.55
N SER A 54 0.10 -21.20 8.96
CA SER A 54 1.20 -21.99 9.49
C SER A 54 0.86 -22.64 10.82
N GLN A 55 -0.01 -22.02 11.60
CA GLN A 55 -0.43 -22.52 12.92
C GLN A 55 -1.64 -23.46 12.85
N ALA A 56 -2.32 -23.48 11.76
CA ALA A 56 -3.45 -24.40 11.56
C ALA A 56 -2.96 -25.78 11.19
#